data_9ecb403231120fe7da3b29630a498dae
#
_entry.id   9ecb403231120fe7da3b29630a498dae
#
_cell.length_a   1.000
_cell.length_b   1.000
_cell.length_c   1.000
_cell.angle_alpha   90.00
_cell.angle_beta   90.00
_cell.angle_gamma   90.00
#
_symmetry.space_group_name_H-M   'P 1'
#
loop_
_entity.id
_entity.type
_entity.pdbx_description
1 polymer ?
#
loop_
_entity_poly.entity_id
_entity_poly.type
_entity_poly.pdbx_seq_one_letter_code
_entity_poly.pdbx_strand_id
1 'polypeptide(L)'
;MTATGSGPLAGVRVVELAGIGPGPFAAMLLADLGADVVRVDRPGGAGLGIDPQHDLTNRNKRSVVIDLKAPDGAARVLRLVERADILIEGYRPGVAERLGVGPRECHARNPDLVYGRMTGWGQDGPLAQRAGHDIGYIAVTGTLGMIGKPDEPPAVPANLVGDYAGGSLYLVVGVLAALQHARADGGTGQVVDAAIVDGAAHLGTMIHGMMAAGGWQDRRGVNLLDGGCPFYGSYRTSDGAYMAVGALEERFYDEFTELLGITEQAPARHDPARWPELRAAIAARFGTGTRAHWTAVFDGSDACVAPVLSLREAAAHPHMAARGTFVEHSGMTQPAPAPRFSVTPGSVRRGPARPGADTAEVARDWGVPGIAEPQNSEPQMSELPKSGPRTSASQQSEPRITHDRRAGPHQRGNR
;
A
#
# COMPACT_ATOMS: atom_id res chain seq x y z
N MET A 1 29.88 2.91 -18.89
CA MET A 1 29.21 3.95 -18.08
C MET A 1 27.86 3.36 -17.72
N THR A 2 27.71 2.87 -16.50
CA THR A 2 26.45 2.36 -15.96
C THR A 2 25.45 3.52 -15.95
N ALA A 3 24.23 3.28 -16.39
CA ALA A 3 23.14 4.26 -16.34
C ALA A 3 22.81 4.54 -14.85
N THR A 4 23.61 5.42 -14.23
CA THR A 4 23.25 6.00 -12.94
C THR A 4 21.89 6.67 -13.14
N GLY A 5 20.88 6.26 -12.37
CA GLY A 5 19.53 6.71 -12.51
C GLY A 5 19.46 8.25 -12.52
N SER A 6 18.63 8.80 -13.41
CA SER A 6 18.24 10.19 -13.29
C SER A 6 17.21 10.27 -12.17
N GLY A 7 17.40 11.14 -11.22
CA GLY A 7 16.50 11.31 -10.08
C GLY A 7 17.21 11.93 -8.88
N PRO A 8 16.47 12.41 -7.88
CA PRO A 8 17.05 13.09 -6.72
C PRO A 8 17.91 12.16 -5.85
N LEU A 9 17.73 10.83 -5.97
CA LEU A 9 18.50 9.83 -5.25
C LEU A 9 19.57 9.13 -6.10
N ALA A 10 19.95 9.73 -7.25
CA ALA A 10 21.05 9.21 -8.06
C ALA A 10 22.32 9.08 -7.23
N GLY A 11 22.96 7.89 -7.27
CA GLY A 11 24.13 7.56 -6.47
C GLY A 11 23.84 6.98 -5.08
N VAL A 12 22.60 6.99 -4.61
CA VAL A 12 22.21 6.28 -3.39
C VAL A 12 22.07 4.80 -3.68
N ARG A 13 22.69 3.94 -2.85
CA ARG A 13 22.66 2.49 -2.93
C ARG A 13 21.81 1.91 -1.80
N VAL A 14 20.85 1.08 -2.18
CA VAL A 14 19.89 0.47 -1.24
C VAL A 14 19.95 -1.05 -1.35
N VAL A 15 20.07 -1.73 -0.24
CA VAL A 15 19.85 -3.18 -0.14
C VAL A 15 18.44 -3.41 0.42
N GLU A 16 17.62 -4.17 -0.29
CA GLU A 16 16.32 -4.63 0.18
C GLU A 16 16.36 -6.12 0.45
N LEU A 17 16.11 -6.55 1.68
CA LEU A 17 15.85 -7.96 1.95
C LEU A 17 14.40 -8.27 1.52
N ALA A 18 14.24 -9.15 0.53
CA ALA A 18 12.96 -9.38 -0.14
C ALA A 18 11.84 -9.73 0.84
N GLY A 19 10.71 -9.08 0.68
CA GLY A 19 9.52 -9.22 1.49
C GLY A 19 8.25 -9.05 0.66
N ILE A 20 7.13 -8.77 1.35
CA ILE A 20 5.80 -8.54 0.76
C ILE A 20 5.24 -7.24 1.35
N GLY A 21 4.46 -6.51 0.56
CA GLY A 21 3.71 -5.34 1.02
C GLY A 21 4.56 -4.08 1.18
N PRO A 22 4.65 -3.50 2.39
CA PRO A 22 5.15 -2.14 2.57
C PRO A 22 6.65 -1.96 2.32
N GLY A 23 7.49 -2.93 2.65
CA GLY A 23 8.94 -2.88 2.38
C GLY A 23 9.25 -2.75 0.89
N PRO A 24 8.76 -3.67 0.03
CA PRO A 24 8.90 -3.57 -1.41
C PRO A 24 8.38 -2.27 -2.01
N PHE A 25 7.23 -1.76 -1.55
CA PHE A 25 6.70 -0.48 -2.05
C PHE A 25 7.61 0.70 -1.66
N ALA A 26 8.12 0.73 -0.43
CA ALA A 26 9.09 1.76 -0.01
C ALA A 26 10.38 1.73 -0.85
N ALA A 27 10.94 0.54 -1.06
CA ALA A 27 12.13 0.35 -1.89
C ALA A 27 11.88 0.72 -3.37
N MET A 28 10.67 0.45 -3.91
CA MET A 28 10.26 0.90 -5.25
C MET A 28 10.25 2.44 -5.34
N LEU A 29 9.70 3.14 -4.33
CA LEU A 29 9.71 4.60 -4.32
C LEU A 29 11.14 5.16 -4.37
N LEU A 30 12.07 4.61 -3.60
CA LEU A 30 13.48 5.00 -3.67
C LEU A 30 14.08 4.72 -5.04
N ALA A 31 13.77 3.56 -5.64
CA ALA A 31 14.22 3.19 -6.98
C ALA A 31 13.65 4.11 -8.06
N ASP A 32 12.36 4.45 -8.00
CA ASP A 32 11.71 5.39 -8.92
C ASP A 32 12.34 6.79 -8.85
N LEU A 33 12.83 7.18 -7.68
CA LEU A 33 13.55 8.45 -7.46
C LEU A 33 15.04 8.37 -7.80
N GLY A 34 15.52 7.28 -8.35
CA GLY A 34 16.87 7.17 -8.91
C GLY A 34 17.87 6.38 -8.08
N ALA A 35 17.52 5.90 -6.90
CA ALA A 35 18.40 5.03 -6.13
C ALA A 35 18.68 3.72 -6.87
N ASP A 36 19.88 3.18 -6.66
CA ASP A 36 20.27 1.87 -7.13
C ASP A 36 19.87 0.82 -6.08
N VAL A 37 18.72 0.21 -6.26
CA VAL A 37 18.15 -0.74 -5.32
C VAL A 37 18.46 -2.16 -5.74
N VAL A 38 19.16 -2.89 -4.86
CA VAL A 38 19.44 -4.32 -4.99
C VAL A 38 18.56 -5.09 -4.03
N ARG A 39 17.61 -5.85 -4.60
CA ARG A 39 16.76 -6.77 -3.85
C ARG A 39 17.45 -8.11 -3.69
N VAL A 40 17.61 -8.56 -2.45
CA VAL A 40 18.15 -9.87 -2.09
C VAL A 40 16.98 -10.85 -1.97
N ASP A 41 16.79 -11.66 -2.99
CA ASP A 41 15.80 -12.73 -3.01
C ASP A 41 16.33 -14.00 -2.36
N ARG A 42 15.45 -14.80 -1.78
CA ARG A 42 15.75 -16.17 -1.34
C ARG A 42 15.63 -17.15 -2.50
N PRO A 43 16.33 -18.30 -2.47
CA PRO A 43 16.09 -19.40 -3.40
C PRO A 43 14.60 -19.78 -3.42
N GLY A 44 14.04 -19.99 -4.61
CA GLY A 44 12.60 -20.27 -4.79
C GLY A 44 11.69 -19.04 -4.77
N GLY A 45 12.26 -17.84 -4.57
CA GLY A 45 11.54 -16.58 -4.58
C GLY A 45 10.76 -16.31 -3.30
N ALA A 46 10.27 -15.09 -3.19
CA ALA A 46 9.27 -14.65 -2.21
C ALA A 46 8.25 -13.81 -2.99
N GLY A 47 6.96 -14.00 -2.74
CA GLY A 47 5.98 -13.19 -3.45
C GLY A 47 4.55 -13.66 -3.24
N LEU A 48 3.62 -12.94 -3.84
CA LEU A 48 2.17 -13.19 -3.77
C LEU A 48 1.70 -14.33 -4.69
N GLY A 49 2.63 -15.11 -5.28
CA GLY A 49 2.27 -16.20 -6.22
C GLY A 49 1.88 -15.71 -7.62
N ILE A 50 2.15 -14.45 -7.94
CA ILE A 50 2.00 -13.89 -9.30
C ILE A 50 3.32 -13.99 -10.06
N ASP A 51 3.25 -13.96 -11.40
CA ASP A 51 4.48 -13.89 -12.21
C ASP A 51 5.30 -12.66 -11.80
N PRO A 52 6.60 -12.80 -11.51
CA PRO A 52 7.45 -11.68 -11.08
C PRO A 52 7.37 -10.44 -11.97
N GLN A 53 7.17 -10.60 -13.28
CA GLN A 53 7.03 -9.47 -14.20
C GLN A 53 5.80 -8.57 -13.92
N HIS A 54 4.79 -9.07 -13.21
CA HIS A 54 3.59 -8.32 -12.83
C HIS A 54 3.66 -7.73 -11.42
N ASP A 55 4.70 -8.03 -10.65
CA ASP A 55 4.92 -7.43 -9.34
C ASP A 55 5.58 -6.04 -9.50
N LEU A 56 4.78 -5.05 -9.84
CA LEU A 56 5.23 -3.68 -10.11
C LEU A 56 5.92 -3.01 -8.92
N THR A 57 5.74 -3.53 -7.69
CA THR A 57 6.48 -3.03 -6.52
C THR A 57 7.98 -3.36 -6.60
N ASN A 58 8.37 -4.21 -7.55
CA ASN A 58 9.76 -4.55 -7.84
C ASN A 58 10.34 -3.88 -9.08
N ARG A 59 9.62 -2.94 -9.73
CA ARG A 59 10.15 -2.15 -10.85
C ARG A 59 11.36 -1.31 -10.42
N ASN A 60 12.21 -1.00 -11.36
CA ASN A 60 13.44 -0.22 -11.18
C ASN A 60 14.49 -0.86 -10.26
N LYS A 61 14.24 -2.05 -9.71
CA LYS A 61 15.16 -2.77 -8.84
C LYS A 61 15.97 -3.80 -9.62
N ARG A 62 17.16 -4.11 -9.12
CA ARG A 62 17.98 -5.25 -9.53
C ARG A 62 17.79 -6.39 -8.53
N SER A 63 17.90 -7.64 -8.97
CA SER A 63 17.70 -8.81 -8.12
C SER A 63 18.95 -9.68 -8.06
N VAL A 64 19.31 -10.07 -6.84
CA VAL A 64 20.30 -11.12 -6.54
C VAL A 64 19.65 -12.21 -5.70
N VAL A 65 20.09 -13.46 -5.84
CA VAL A 65 19.63 -14.57 -4.98
C VAL A 65 20.73 -14.91 -3.97
N ILE A 66 20.40 -14.81 -2.68
CA ILE A 66 21.27 -15.22 -1.58
C ILE A 66 20.43 -16.01 -0.56
N ASP A 67 20.83 -17.25 -0.29
CA ASP A 67 20.25 -18.02 0.81
C ASP A 67 20.87 -17.58 2.14
N LEU A 68 20.15 -16.80 2.93
CA LEU A 68 20.59 -16.36 4.25
C LEU A 68 20.74 -17.52 5.26
N LYS A 69 20.23 -18.71 4.95
CA LYS A 69 20.42 -19.91 5.78
C LYS A 69 21.69 -20.68 5.40
N ALA A 70 22.29 -20.41 4.26
CA ALA A 70 23.57 -20.99 3.88
C ALA A 70 24.70 -20.47 4.81
N PRO A 71 25.76 -21.27 5.06
CA PRO A 71 26.83 -20.89 5.98
C PRO A 71 27.49 -19.54 5.68
N ASP A 72 27.55 -19.15 4.39
CA ASP A 72 28.13 -17.88 3.92
C ASP A 72 27.08 -16.81 3.59
N GLY A 73 25.79 -17.12 3.73
CA GLY A 73 24.68 -16.26 3.29
C GLY A 73 24.72 -14.86 3.91
N ALA A 74 24.88 -14.80 5.23
CA ALA A 74 25.03 -13.52 5.93
C ALA A 74 26.26 -12.73 5.45
N ALA A 75 27.41 -13.41 5.29
CA ALA A 75 28.65 -12.76 4.83
C ALA A 75 28.49 -12.15 3.42
N ARG A 76 27.72 -12.80 2.53
CA ARG A 76 27.43 -12.29 1.17
C ARG A 76 26.56 -11.04 1.22
N VAL A 77 25.53 -11.00 2.08
CA VAL A 77 24.71 -9.80 2.28
C VAL A 77 25.54 -8.68 2.92
N LEU A 78 26.36 -8.98 3.92
CA LEU A 78 27.21 -7.98 4.57
C LEU A 78 28.21 -7.33 3.61
N ARG A 79 28.67 -8.01 2.55
CA ARG A 79 29.47 -7.38 1.48
C ARG A 79 28.67 -6.34 0.68
N LEU A 80 27.37 -6.57 0.46
CA LEU A 80 26.51 -5.54 -0.14
C LEU A 80 26.33 -4.36 0.82
N VAL A 81 26.15 -4.64 2.11
CA VAL A 81 25.99 -3.62 3.17
C VAL A 81 27.21 -2.70 3.24
N GLU A 82 28.43 -3.21 3.06
CA GLU A 82 29.68 -2.40 3.02
C GLU A 82 29.67 -1.33 1.92
N ARG A 83 28.78 -1.46 0.94
CA ARG A 83 28.64 -0.57 -0.22
C ARG A 83 27.32 0.20 -0.27
N ALA A 84 26.42 -0.05 0.68
CA ALA A 84 25.10 0.50 0.71
C ALA A 84 25.00 1.74 1.61
N ASP A 85 24.13 2.66 1.24
CA ASP A 85 23.71 3.78 2.11
C ASP A 85 22.55 3.37 3.01
N ILE A 86 21.66 2.51 2.50
CA ILE A 86 20.43 2.10 3.18
C ILE A 86 20.26 0.58 3.06
N LEU A 87 19.83 -0.07 4.15
CA LEU A 87 19.26 -1.41 4.11
C LEU A 87 17.81 -1.35 4.56
N ILE A 88 16.92 -2.06 3.86
CA ILE A 88 15.49 -2.22 4.23
C ILE A 88 15.20 -3.70 4.46
N GLU A 89 14.58 -4.01 5.61
CA GLU A 89 14.07 -5.34 5.89
C GLU A 89 12.64 -5.27 6.48
N GLY A 90 11.87 -6.35 6.33
CA GLY A 90 10.50 -6.47 6.81
C GLY A 90 10.27 -7.75 7.60
N TYR A 91 11.27 -8.27 8.31
CA TYR A 91 11.15 -9.47 9.13
C TYR A 91 10.53 -9.16 10.49
N ARG A 92 9.99 -10.18 11.14
CA ARG A 92 9.61 -10.06 12.55
C ARG A 92 10.84 -9.78 13.41
N PRO A 93 10.68 -9.04 14.53
CA PRO A 93 11.79 -8.71 15.43
C PRO A 93 12.65 -9.92 15.79
N GLY A 94 13.97 -9.76 15.74
CA GLY A 94 14.96 -10.80 16.05
C GLY A 94 15.23 -11.79 14.91
N VAL A 95 14.53 -11.74 13.77
CA VAL A 95 14.80 -12.65 12.65
C VAL A 95 16.08 -12.23 11.90
N ALA A 96 16.24 -10.94 11.60
CA ALA A 96 17.45 -10.42 10.93
C ALA A 96 18.69 -10.69 11.77
N GLU A 97 18.61 -10.52 13.10
CA GLU A 97 19.67 -10.80 14.05
C GLU A 97 20.06 -12.29 14.03
N ARG A 98 19.08 -13.20 14.07
CA ARG A 98 19.36 -14.65 13.97
C ARG A 98 19.98 -15.09 12.65
N LEU A 99 19.68 -14.32 11.58
CA LEU A 99 20.26 -14.55 10.26
C LEU A 99 21.63 -13.89 10.09
N GLY A 100 22.15 -13.17 11.09
CA GLY A 100 23.44 -12.51 11.06
C GLY A 100 23.51 -11.24 10.20
N VAL A 101 22.36 -10.63 9.92
CA VAL A 101 22.21 -9.40 9.14
C VAL A 101 21.41 -8.34 9.90
N GLY A 102 21.39 -8.42 11.24
CA GLY A 102 20.79 -7.44 12.11
C GLY A 102 21.56 -6.11 12.15
N PRO A 103 20.99 -5.08 12.81
CA PRO A 103 21.61 -3.76 12.87
C PRO A 103 23.05 -3.78 13.40
N ARG A 104 23.32 -4.57 14.44
CA ARG A 104 24.67 -4.67 15.04
C ARG A 104 25.70 -5.20 14.05
N GLU A 105 25.38 -6.29 13.35
CA GLU A 105 26.25 -6.93 12.36
C GLU A 105 26.49 -6.01 11.16
N CYS A 106 25.42 -5.32 10.71
CA CYS A 106 25.50 -4.39 9.60
C CYS A 106 26.32 -3.14 9.95
N HIS A 107 26.07 -2.49 11.10
CA HIS A 107 26.84 -1.32 11.54
C HIS A 107 28.30 -1.63 11.86
N ALA A 108 28.62 -2.87 12.26
CA ALA A 108 30.01 -3.31 12.40
C ALA A 108 30.78 -3.33 11.07
N ARG A 109 30.05 -3.43 9.93
CA ARG A 109 30.64 -3.40 8.58
C ARG A 109 30.55 -2.02 7.94
N ASN A 110 29.48 -1.29 8.22
CA ASN A 110 29.24 0.03 7.67
C ASN A 110 28.56 0.91 8.76
N PRO A 111 29.36 1.69 9.51
CA PRO A 111 28.82 2.55 10.57
C PRO A 111 27.88 3.65 10.08
N ASP A 112 27.96 4.02 8.79
CA ASP A 112 27.14 5.06 8.19
C ASP A 112 25.84 4.53 7.58
N LEU A 113 25.60 3.22 7.66
CA LEU A 113 24.41 2.59 7.11
C LEU A 113 23.13 3.06 7.82
N VAL A 114 22.15 3.47 7.06
CA VAL A 114 20.77 3.63 7.54
C VAL A 114 20.07 2.28 7.48
N TYR A 115 19.62 1.76 8.62
CA TYR A 115 18.96 0.47 8.72
C TYR A 115 17.44 0.65 8.92
N GLY A 116 16.66 0.49 7.85
CA GLY A 116 15.20 0.61 7.87
C GLY A 116 14.50 -0.71 8.22
N ARG A 117 13.73 -0.71 9.29
CA ARG A 117 12.92 -1.85 9.76
C ARG A 117 11.44 -1.59 9.52
N MET A 118 10.81 -2.38 8.65
CA MET A 118 9.40 -2.28 8.33
C MET A 118 8.60 -3.38 9.01
N THR A 119 7.78 -3.04 9.99
CA THR A 119 6.96 -4.01 10.70
C THR A 119 5.52 -3.54 10.84
N GLY A 120 4.61 -4.47 11.15
CA GLY A 120 3.23 -4.10 11.44
C GLY A 120 3.06 -3.51 12.84
N TRP A 121 3.70 -4.16 13.86
CA TRP A 121 3.48 -3.88 15.28
C TRP A 121 4.62 -3.12 15.96
N GLY A 122 5.74 -2.83 15.26
CA GLY A 122 6.96 -2.30 15.87
C GLY A 122 7.92 -3.39 16.36
N GLN A 123 9.10 -2.95 16.83
CA GLN A 123 10.13 -3.84 17.36
C GLN A 123 9.81 -4.30 18.78
N ASP A 124 9.03 -3.53 19.51
CA ASP A 124 8.69 -3.73 20.92
C ASP A 124 7.17 -3.83 21.14
N GLY A 125 6.78 -4.17 22.36
CA GLY A 125 5.39 -4.26 22.74
C GLY A 125 4.80 -5.69 22.64
N PRO A 126 3.60 -5.91 23.23
CA PRO A 126 3.03 -7.25 23.39
C PRO A 126 2.64 -7.94 22.06
N LEU A 127 2.47 -7.18 20.98
CA LEU A 127 2.11 -7.68 19.66
C LEU A 127 3.31 -7.82 18.70
N ALA A 128 4.51 -7.36 19.07
CA ALA A 128 5.67 -7.31 18.18
C ALA A 128 5.99 -8.65 17.48
N GLN A 129 5.78 -9.78 18.18
CA GLN A 129 6.01 -11.14 17.63
C GLN A 129 4.76 -11.76 16.97
N ARG A 130 3.62 -11.05 16.95
CA ARG A 130 2.38 -11.59 16.40
C ARG A 130 2.29 -11.40 14.88
N ALA A 131 1.64 -12.35 14.22
CA ALA A 131 1.27 -12.18 12.83
C ALA A 131 0.19 -11.10 12.70
N GLY A 132 0.19 -10.39 11.59
CA GLY A 132 -0.83 -9.41 11.25
C GLY A 132 -0.71 -9.01 9.79
N HIS A 133 -1.73 -8.33 9.31
CA HIS A 133 -1.81 -7.69 7.99
C HIS A 133 -2.44 -6.31 8.14
N ASP A 134 -2.39 -5.49 7.10
CA ASP A 134 -2.89 -4.11 7.04
C ASP A 134 -4.16 -3.89 7.87
N ILE A 135 -5.22 -4.63 7.58
CA ILE A 135 -6.52 -4.49 8.24
C ILE A 135 -6.44 -4.64 9.75
N GLY A 136 -5.58 -5.53 10.27
CA GLY A 136 -5.38 -5.71 11.71
C GLY A 136 -4.66 -4.54 12.35
N TYR A 137 -3.67 -3.99 11.68
CA TYR A 137 -2.91 -2.84 12.15
C TYR A 137 -3.77 -1.58 12.22
N ILE A 138 -4.51 -1.27 11.15
CA ILE A 138 -5.41 -0.11 11.13
C ILE A 138 -6.64 -0.28 12.03
N ALA A 139 -7.03 -1.52 12.35
CA ALA A 139 -8.13 -1.78 13.28
C ALA A 139 -7.75 -1.40 14.71
N VAL A 140 -6.56 -1.79 15.16
CA VAL A 140 -6.09 -1.53 16.55
C VAL A 140 -5.77 -0.04 16.77
N THR A 141 -5.37 0.69 15.73
CA THR A 141 -5.13 2.14 15.81
C THR A 141 -6.40 2.99 15.80
N GLY A 142 -7.58 2.38 15.62
CA GLY A 142 -8.84 3.12 15.45
C GLY A 142 -9.10 3.61 14.01
N THR A 143 -8.08 3.62 13.15
CA THR A 143 -8.17 4.15 11.78
C THR A 143 -9.24 3.43 10.96
N LEU A 144 -9.31 2.09 11.02
CA LEU A 144 -10.37 1.34 10.35
C LEU A 144 -11.76 1.70 10.87
N GLY A 145 -11.86 1.95 12.17
CA GLY A 145 -13.12 2.32 12.83
C GLY A 145 -13.76 3.59 12.29
N MET A 146 -12.96 4.50 11.70
CA MET A 146 -13.45 5.76 11.12
C MET A 146 -13.98 5.62 9.68
N ILE A 147 -13.74 4.48 9.00
CA ILE A 147 -14.01 4.33 7.56
C ILE A 147 -15.29 3.54 7.34
N GLY A 148 -16.24 4.12 6.60
CA GLY A 148 -17.48 3.46 6.20
C GLY A 148 -18.74 4.10 6.79
N LYS A 149 -19.88 3.44 6.58
CA LYS A 149 -21.19 3.92 7.05
C LYS A 149 -21.42 3.60 8.54
N PRO A 150 -22.27 4.38 9.24
CA PRO A 150 -22.44 4.24 10.69
C PRO A 150 -22.98 2.87 11.12
N ASP A 151 -23.90 2.29 10.37
CA ASP A 151 -24.64 1.08 10.74
C ASP A 151 -24.19 -0.18 9.98
N GLU A 152 -23.07 -0.08 9.27
CA GLU A 152 -22.43 -1.19 8.55
C GLU A 152 -21.06 -1.51 9.17
N PRO A 153 -20.49 -2.70 8.94
CA PRO A 153 -19.09 -2.97 9.28
C PRO A 153 -18.17 -1.92 8.65
N PRO A 154 -17.02 -1.58 9.28
CA PRO A 154 -16.03 -0.69 8.69
C PRO A 154 -15.65 -1.13 7.27
N ALA A 155 -15.55 -0.18 6.35
CA ALA A 155 -15.14 -0.47 4.99
C ALA A 155 -13.62 -0.68 4.90
N VAL A 156 -13.20 -1.78 4.25
CA VAL A 156 -11.78 -2.11 4.09
C VAL A 156 -11.17 -1.28 2.96
N PRO A 157 -10.18 -0.41 3.23
CA PRO A 157 -9.60 0.50 2.23
C PRO A 157 -8.48 -0.17 1.39
N ALA A 158 -8.60 -1.46 1.09
CA ALA A 158 -7.51 -2.31 0.61
C ALA A 158 -6.31 -2.23 1.59
N ASN A 159 -5.07 -2.27 1.09
CA ASN A 159 -3.86 -2.09 1.92
C ASN A 159 -3.23 -0.70 1.74
N LEU A 160 -4.04 0.30 1.39
CA LEU A 160 -3.55 1.64 1.06
C LEU A 160 -3.23 2.46 2.31
N VAL A 161 -4.01 2.29 3.38
CA VAL A 161 -3.91 3.12 4.58
C VAL A 161 -2.84 2.60 5.54
N GLY A 162 -2.83 1.30 5.83
CA GLY A 162 -1.84 0.69 6.72
C GLY A 162 -0.50 0.49 6.03
N ASP A 163 -0.42 -0.48 5.12
CA ASP A 163 0.84 -0.89 4.49
C ASP A 163 1.54 0.27 3.78
N TYR A 164 0.80 1.04 2.96
CA TYR A 164 1.44 2.04 2.11
C TYR A 164 1.50 3.42 2.76
N ALA A 165 0.39 4.01 3.18
CA ALA A 165 0.42 5.34 3.79
C ALA A 165 1.08 5.33 5.17
N GLY A 166 0.63 4.46 6.08
CA GLY A 166 1.14 4.36 7.45
C GLY A 166 2.51 3.66 7.56
N GLY A 167 2.81 2.72 6.65
CA GLY A 167 4.06 1.96 6.65
C GLY A 167 5.10 2.53 5.69
N SER A 168 4.92 2.28 4.40
CA SER A 168 5.95 2.55 3.38
C SER A 168 6.38 4.01 3.31
N LEU A 169 5.41 4.96 3.32
CA LEU A 169 5.76 6.38 3.25
C LEU A 169 6.50 6.85 4.49
N TYR A 170 6.12 6.36 5.69
CA TYR A 170 6.86 6.66 6.92
C TYR A 170 8.26 6.06 6.92
N LEU A 171 8.42 4.82 6.40
CA LEU A 171 9.75 4.25 6.22
C LEU A 171 10.61 5.10 5.28
N VAL A 172 10.07 5.52 4.13
CA VAL A 172 10.79 6.37 3.17
C VAL A 172 11.19 7.70 3.81
N VAL A 173 10.27 8.38 4.50
CA VAL A 173 10.59 9.62 5.22
C VAL A 173 11.68 9.39 6.27
N GLY A 174 11.55 8.32 7.06
CA GLY A 174 12.51 7.97 8.10
C GLY A 174 13.90 7.69 7.55
N VAL A 175 14.02 6.83 6.52
CA VAL A 175 15.35 6.51 5.96
C VAL A 175 15.99 7.68 5.24
N LEU A 176 15.22 8.56 4.61
CA LEU A 176 15.76 9.77 3.97
C LEU A 176 16.22 10.79 5.01
N ALA A 177 15.48 10.98 6.10
CA ALA A 177 15.88 11.85 7.21
C ALA A 177 17.17 11.30 7.89
N ALA A 178 17.23 10.00 8.12
CA ALA A 178 18.41 9.34 8.67
C ALA A 178 19.62 9.42 7.71
N LEU A 179 19.40 9.29 6.40
CA LEU A 179 20.45 9.44 5.39
C LEU A 179 21.00 10.88 5.36
N GLN A 180 20.12 11.88 5.48
CA GLN A 180 20.52 13.28 5.60
C GLN A 180 21.39 13.50 6.85
N HIS A 181 21.02 12.89 7.98
CA HIS A 181 21.83 12.94 9.21
C HIS A 181 23.18 12.25 9.02
N ALA A 182 23.21 11.03 8.46
CA ALA A 182 24.45 10.28 8.26
C ALA A 182 25.45 11.00 7.33
N ARG A 183 24.96 11.80 6.39
CA ARG A 183 25.78 12.60 5.46
C ARG A 183 26.21 13.96 5.99
N ALA A 184 25.73 14.37 7.14
CA ALA A 184 26.16 15.61 7.81
C ALA A 184 27.53 15.40 8.50
N ASP A 185 28.24 16.51 8.74
CA ASP A 185 29.51 16.48 9.43
C ASP A 185 29.37 15.84 10.83
N GLY A 186 30.12 14.76 11.07
CA GLY A 186 30.02 13.95 12.29
C GLY A 186 28.76 13.11 12.41
N GLY A 187 27.97 13.01 11.35
CA GLY A 187 26.80 12.14 11.32
C GLY A 187 27.19 10.66 11.23
N THR A 188 26.29 9.78 11.68
CA THR A 188 26.44 8.32 11.62
C THR A 188 25.14 7.68 11.16
N GLY A 189 25.23 6.45 10.66
CA GLY A 189 24.05 5.63 10.38
C GLY A 189 23.25 5.34 11.66
N GLN A 190 21.99 4.96 11.46
CA GLN A 190 21.08 4.63 12.56
C GLN A 190 20.01 3.66 12.13
N VAL A 191 19.32 3.08 13.11
CA VAL A 191 18.13 2.25 12.88
C VAL A 191 16.88 3.14 12.81
N VAL A 192 16.05 2.90 11.80
CA VAL A 192 14.72 3.48 11.64
C VAL A 192 13.69 2.36 11.85
N ASP A 193 12.98 2.40 12.96
CA ASP A 193 11.83 1.52 13.21
C ASP A 193 10.57 2.18 12.64
N ALA A 194 10.05 1.64 11.57
CA ALA A 194 8.84 2.11 10.91
C ALA A 194 7.72 1.08 11.11
N ALA A 195 6.94 1.27 12.16
CA ALA A 195 5.79 0.43 12.44
C ALA A 195 4.53 0.96 11.76
N ILE A 196 3.78 0.07 11.09
CA ILE A 196 2.51 0.45 10.43
C ILE A 196 1.54 1.06 11.44
N VAL A 197 1.45 0.50 12.64
CA VAL A 197 0.56 1.01 13.69
C VAL A 197 0.88 2.45 14.08
N ASP A 198 2.15 2.82 14.17
CA ASP A 198 2.57 4.18 14.52
C ASP A 198 2.21 5.17 13.42
N GLY A 199 2.52 4.82 12.18
CA GLY A 199 2.20 5.67 11.04
C GLY A 199 0.69 5.79 10.82
N ALA A 200 -0.07 4.69 10.91
CA ALA A 200 -1.53 4.72 10.77
C ALA A 200 -2.19 5.57 11.88
N ALA A 201 -1.72 5.47 13.12
CA ALA A 201 -2.18 6.33 14.21
C ALA A 201 -1.84 7.79 13.96
N HIS A 202 -0.60 8.07 13.51
CA HIS A 202 -0.15 9.44 13.22
C HIS A 202 -0.94 10.13 12.09
N LEU A 203 -1.42 9.38 11.09
CA LEU A 203 -2.33 9.91 10.06
C LEU A 203 -3.62 10.48 10.67
N GLY A 204 -4.07 9.98 11.82
CA GLY A 204 -5.24 10.47 12.57
C GLY A 204 -5.02 11.75 13.38
N THR A 205 -3.83 12.38 13.35
CA THR A 205 -3.47 13.53 14.23
C THR A 205 -4.52 14.64 14.19
N MET A 206 -4.99 15.03 13.00
CA MET A 206 -6.02 16.08 12.87
C MET A 206 -7.33 15.65 13.55
N ILE A 207 -7.75 14.41 13.39
CA ILE A 207 -8.98 13.87 13.97
C ILE A 207 -8.92 13.89 15.49
N HIS A 208 -7.79 13.49 16.08
CA HIS A 208 -7.58 13.60 17.53
C HIS A 208 -7.69 15.04 18.03
N GLY A 209 -7.16 16.01 17.29
CA GLY A 209 -7.32 17.44 17.60
C GLY A 209 -8.79 17.89 17.53
N MET A 210 -9.51 17.47 16.49
CA MET A 210 -10.94 17.77 16.33
C MET A 210 -11.79 17.14 17.44
N MET A 211 -11.49 15.91 17.86
CA MET A 211 -12.15 15.25 19.01
C MET A 211 -11.93 16.05 20.29
N ALA A 212 -10.71 16.46 20.58
CA ALA A 212 -10.39 17.26 21.75
C ALA A 212 -11.10 18.62 21.77
N ALA A 213 -11.34 19.18 20.59
CA ALA A 213 -12.10 20.43 20.42
C ALA A 213 -13.64 20.24 20.39
N GLY A 214 -14.15 18.99 20.48
CA GLY A 214 -15.58 18.70 20.38
C GLY A 214 -16.15 18.76 18.95
N GLY A 215 -15.30 18.91 17.93
CA GLY A 215 -15.67 18.98 16.51
C GLY A 215 -15.72 17.63 15.79
N TRP A 216 -15.43 16.55 16.47
CA TRP A 216 -15.49 15.18 15.95
C TRP A 216 -16.06 14.22 16.97
N GLN A 217 -17.03 13.41 16.57
CA GLN A 217 -17.58 12.35 17.39
C GLN A 217 -16.82 11.04 17.11
N ASP A 218 -16.49 10.27 18.14
CA ASP A 218 -15.87 8.96 18.02
C ASP A 218 -16.89 7.91 17.53
N ARG A 219 -17.46 8.20 16.39
CA ARG A 219 -18.43 7.38 15.65
C ARG A 219 -18.30 7.69 14.17
N ARG A 220 -18.14 6.66 13.33
CA ARG A 220 -18.01 6.87 11.88
C ARG A 220 -19.32 7.26 11.21
N GLY A 221 -19.18 7.96 10.07
CA GLY A 221 -20.30 8.31 9.19
C GLY A 221 -21.25 9.35 9.77
N VAL A 222 -20.80 10.13 10.77
CA VAL A 222 -21.57 11.21 11.41
C VAL A 222 -20.80 12.53 11.44
N ASN A 223 -19.57 12.55 10.95
CA ASN A 223 -18.67 13.68 10.99
C ASN A 223 -18.54 14.37 9.63
N LEU A 224 -17.82 15.48 9.59
CA LEU A 224 -17.66 16.31 8.40
C LEU A 224 -16.96 15.58 7.25
N LEU A 225 -15.88 14.80 7.55
CA LEU A 225 -14.98 14.24 6.54
C LEU A 225 -15.11 12.72 6.37
N ASP A 226 -16.06 12.09 7.05
CA ASP A 226 -16.26 10.64 7.02
C ASP A 226 -17.53 10.20 6.27
N GLY A 227 -18.14 11.14 5.51
CA GLY A 227 -19.39 10.91 4.81
C GLY A 227 -20.64 11.19 5.66
N GLY A 228 -20.48 11.68 6.90
CA GLY A 228 -21.59 12.06 7.78
C GLY A 228 -22.37 13.25 7.26
N CYS A 229 -21.71 14.27 6.72
CA CYS A 229 -22.42 15.39 6.10
C CYS A 229 -22.82 15.10 4.63
N PRO A 230 -23.94 15.66 4.15
CA PRO A 230 -24.43 15.37 2.78
C PRO A 230 -23.55 15.93 1.67
N PHE A 231 -22.84 17.00 1.93
CA PHE A 231 -21.99 17.68 0.96
C PHE A 231 -20.51 17.19 0.98
N TYR A 232 -20.26 16.08 1.68
CA TYR A 232 -18.99 15.34 1.63
C TYR A 232 -19.27 13.83 1.59
N GLY A 233 -19.42 13.28 0.40
CA GLY A 233 -19.79 11.87 0.22
C GLY A 233 -19.90 11.46 -1.23
N SER A 234 -20.39 10.25 -1.48
CA SER A 234 -20.62 9.74 -2.82
C SER A 234 -22.10 9.40 -3.06
N TYR A 235 -22.56 9.63 -4.30
CA TYR A 235 -23.97 9.49 -4.70
C TYR A 235 -24.09 8.66 -5.97
N ARG A 236 -25.09 7.77 -5.97
CA ARG A 236 -25.35 6.89 -7.11
C ARG A 236 -26.06 7.63 -8.23
N THR A 237 -25.62 7.44 -9.45
CA THR A 237 -26.20 7.95 -10.70
C THR A 237 -27.19 6.94 -11.32
N SER A 238 -28.00 7.38 -12.30
CA SER A 238 -29.03 6.55 -12.93
C SER A 238 -28.48 5.30 -13.63
N ASP A 239 -27.25 5.33 -14.08
CA ASP A 239 -26.52 4.22 -14.72
C ASP A 239 -25.81 3.30 -13.70
N GLY A 240 -26.02 3.52 -12.40
CA GLY A 240 -25.43 2.71 -11.33
C GLY A 240 -23.98 3.03 -10.98
N ALA A 241 -23.37 4.03 -11.63
CA ALA A 241 -22.08 4.58 -11.28
C ALA A 241 -22.21 5.59 -10.10
N TYR A 242 -21.15 6.36 -9.82
CA TYR A 242 -21.16 7.28 -8.67
C TYR A 242 -20.47 8.61 -9.00
N MET A 243 -20.94 9.67 -8.33
CA MET A 243 -20.26 10.97 -8.23
C MET A 243 -19.81 11.17 -6.79
N ALA A 244 -18.61 11.71 -6.61
CA ALA A 244 -18.09 12.17 -5.33
C ALA A 244 -18.33 13.68 -5.20
N VAL A 245 -18.72 14.11 -3.99
CA VAL A 245 -18.99 15.52 -3.64
C VAL A 245 -18.12 15.86 -2.44
N GLY A 246 -17.45 17.03 -2.49
CA GLY A 246 -16.61 17.54 -1.40
C GLY A 246 -16.79 19.05 -1.21
N ALA A 247 -18.02 19.58 -1.34
CA ALA A 247 -18.35 21.02 -1.32
C ALA A 247 -18.40 21.58 0.11
N LEU A 248 -17.23 21.69 0.75
CA LEU A 248 -17.11 22.06 2.17
C LEU A 248 -17.24 23.57 2.41
N GLU A 249 -16.63 24.40 1.59
CA GLU A 249 -16.70 25.85 1.70
C GLU A 249 -18.04 26.36 1.14
N GLU A 250 -18.54 27.47 1.67
CA GLU A 250 -19.85 28.01 1.36
C GLU A 250 -19.99 28.31 -0.15
N ARG A 251 -19.03 28.98 -0.74
CA ARG A 251 -19.04 29.31 -2.18
C ARG A 251 -19.08 28.07 -3.08
N PHE A 252 -18.38 27.01 -2.74
CA PHE A 252 -18.39 25.75 -3.49
C PHE A 252 -19.70 24.99 -3.29
N TYR A 253 -20.28 25.09 -2.10
CA TYR A 253 -21.59 24.52 -1.81
C TYR A 253 -22.71 25.23 -2.56
N ASP A 254 -22.68 26.55 -2.65
CA ASP A 254 -23.67 27.33 -3.39
C ASP A 254 -23.63 26.97 -4.88
N GLU A 255 -22.46 26.94 -5.48
CA GLU A 255 -22.27 26.50 -6.87
C GLU A 255 -22.69 25.04 -7.09
N PHE A 256 -22.37 24.15 -6.14
CA PHE A 256 -22.81 22.76 -6.16
C PHE A 256 -24.33 22.65 -6.19
N THR A 257 -25.03 23.36 -5.32
CA THR A 257 -26.50 23.29 -5.22
C THR A 257 -27.19 23.93 -6.42
N GLU A 258 -26.62 24.99 -6.97
CA GLU A 258 -27.08 25.63 -8.20
C GLU A 258 -26.98 24.68 -9.40
N LEU A 259 -25.79 24.14 -9.67
CA LEU A 259 -25.56 23.23 -10.79
C LEU A 259 -26.33 21.93 -10.64
N LEU A 260 -26.48 21.42 -9.41
CA LEU A 260 -27.29 20.24 -9.16
C LEU A 260 -28.80 20.53 -9.30
N GLY A 261 -29.22 21.81 -9.22
CA GLY A 261 -30.62 22.23 -9.31
C GLY A 261 -31.45 21.92 -8.06
N ILE A 262 -30.85 22.13 -6.88
CA ILE A 262 -31.51 21.91 -5.56
C ILE A 262 -31.40 23.12 -4.64
N THR A 263 -31.22 24.32 -5.18
CA THR A 263 -31.06 25.56 -4.40
C THR A 263 -32.22 25.82 -3.45
N GLU A 264 -33.48 25.58 -3.91
CA GLU A 264 -34.65 25.76 -3.07
C GLU A 264 -34.81 24.69 -1.99
N GLN A 265 -34.34 23.46 -2.27
CA GLN A 265 -34.38 22.34 -1.36
C GLN A 265 -33.09 22.23 -0.51
N ALA A 266 -32.10 23.09 -0.74
CA ALA A 266 -30.88 23.12 0.05
C ALA A 266 -31.20 23.64 1.48
N PRO A 267 -31.64 22.77 2.40
CA PRO A 267 -31.94 23.21 3.76
C PRO A 267 -30.65 23.67 4.39
N ALA A 268 -30.74 24.40 5.47
CA ALA A 268 -29.58 24.94 6.12
C ALA A 268 -28.51 23.88 6.33
N ARG A 269 -27.43 23.91 5.53
CA ARG A 269 -26.27 23.01 5.64
C ARG A 269 -25.65 22.99 7.04
N HIS A 270 -25.93 24.06 7.80
CA HIS A 270 -25.45 24.23 9.17
C HIS A 270 -26.35 23.55 10.22
N ASP A 271 -27.48 22.93 9.80
CA ASP A 271 -28.38 22.20 10.69
C ASP A 271 -28.23 20.69 10.49
N PRO A 272 -27.46 19.98 11.31
CA PRO A 272 -27.28 18.53 11.21
C PRO A 272 -28.60 17.74 11.31
N ALA A 273 -29.63 18.28 11.95
CA ALA A 273 -30.94 17.62 12.05
C ALA A 273 -31.64 17.50 10.67
N ARG A 274 -31.29 18.38 9.72
CA ARG A 274 -31.80 18.38 8.35
C ARG A 274 -30.92 17.67 7.34
N TRP A 275 -29.75 17.16 7.73
CA TRP A 275 -28.86 16.43 6.82
C TRP A 275 -29.48 15.19 6.16
N PRO A 276 -30.34 14.39 6.82
CA PRO A 276 -31.01 13.28 6.13
C PRO A 276 -31.90 13.75 4.96
N GLU A 277 -32.63 14.87 5.12
CA GLU A 277 -33.44 15.48 4.07
C GLU A 277 -32.56 15.96 2.89
N LEU A 278 -31.51 16.71 3.17
CA LEU A 278 -30.58 17.20 2.18
C LEU A 278 -29.90 16.04 1.43
N ARG A 279 -29.49 15.00 2.15
CA ARG A 279 -28.88 13.79 1.53
C ARG A 279 -29.85 13.11 0.57
N ALA A 280 -31.14 13.00 0.94
CA ALA A 280 -32.14 12.41 0.09
C ALA A 280 -32.38 13.27 -1.18
N ALA A 281 -32.41 14.60 -1.05
CA ALA A 281 -32.54 15.51 -2.19
C ALA A 281 -31.36 15.40 -3.17
N ILE A 282 -30.15 15.42 -2.66
CA ILE A 282 -28.93 15.23 -3.47
C ILE A 282 -28.94 13.85 -4.17
N ALA A 283 -29.25 12.78 -3.43
CA ALA A 283 -29.31 11.43 -3.98
C ALA A 283 -30.38 11.30 -5.08
N ALA A 284 -31.57 11.84 -4.84
CA ALA A 284 -32.67 11.85 -5.81
C ALA A 284 -32.26 12.58 -7.10
N ARG A 285 -31.58 13.72 -6.96
CA ARG A 285 -31.16 14.50 -8.12
C ARG A 285 -30.06 13.81 -8.92
N PHE A 286 -29.00 13.28 -8.29
CA PHE A 286 -28.00 12.48 -8.99
C PHE A 286 -28.58 11.25 -9.68
N GLY A 287 -29.60 10.62 -9.08
CA GLY A 287 -30.33 9.49 -9.67
C GLY A 287 -31.09 9.79 -10.95
N THR A 288 -31.28 11.07 -11.34
CA THR A 288 -31.96 11.44 -12.59
C THR A 288 -31.06 11.46 -13.82
N GLY A 289 -29.72 11.48 -13.65
CA GLY A 289 -28.76 11.56 -14.74
C GLY A 289 -27.68 10.48 -14.63
N THR A 290 -27.04 10.17 -15.75
CA THR A 290 -25.89 9.27 -15.78
C THR A 290 -24.63 9.95 -15.20
N ARG A 291 -23.60 9.16 -14.84
CA ARG A 291 -22.30 9.72 -14.45
C ARG A 291 -21.72 10.66 -15.50
N ALA A 292 -21.83 10.29 -16.79
CA ALA A 292 -21.35 11.12 -17.89
C ALA A 292 -22.12 12.47 -17.97
N HIS A 293 -23.45 12.45 -17.77
CA HIS A 293 -24.25 13.68 -17.71
C HIS A 293 -23.76 14.59 -16.58
N TRP A 294 -23.64 14.07 -15.37
CA TRP A 294 -23.22 14.87 -14.22
C TRP A 294 -21.77 15.33 -14.32
N THR A 295 -20.88 14.52 -14.91
CA THR A 295 -19.51 14.97 -15.22
C THR A 295 -19.52 16.22 -16.11
N ALA A 296 -20.36 16.23 -17.14
CA ALA A 296 -20.47 17.40 -18.05
C ALA A 296 -21.12 18.62 -17.36
N VAL A 297 -22.09 18.42 -16.46
CA VAL A 297 -22.72 19.51 -15.69
C VAL A 297 -21.72 20.23 -14.80
N PHE A 298 -20.82 19.48 -14.15
CA PHE A 298 -19.84 20.03 -13.21
C PHE A 298 -18.49 20.35 -13.85
N ASP A 299 -18.31 20.09 -15.16
CA ASP A 299 -17.06 20.39 -15.86
C ASP A 299 -16.78 21.90 -15.84
N GLY A 300 -15.56 22.26 -15.47
CA GLY A 300 -15.11 23.65 -15.38
C GLY A 300 -15.64 24.45 -14.21
N SER A 301 -16.33 23.82 -13.24
CA SER A 301 -16.84 24.47 -12.02
C SER A 301 -15.92 24.24 -10.81
N ASP A 302 -16.10 25.06 -9.78
CA ASP A 302 -15.48 24.91 -8.46
C ASP A 302 -16.40 24.18 -7.44
N ALA A 303 -17.46 23.52 -7.91
CA ALA A 303 -18.44 22.83 -7.07
C ALA A 303 -17.89 21.61 -6.30
N CYS A 304 -16.63 21.27 -6.45
CA CYS A 304 -15.95 20.14 -5.81
C CYS A 304 -16.64 18.79 -6.06
N VAL A 305 -17.09 18.55 -7.28
CA VAL A 305 -17.74 17.31 -7.72
C VAL A 305 -16.86 16.60 -8.76
N ALA A 306 -16.70 15.28 -8.60
CA ALA A 306 -15.93 14.48 -9.52
C ALA A 306 -16.57 13.09 -9.77
N PRO A 307 -16.41 12.50 -10.98
CA PRO A 307 -16.83 11.12 -11.21
C PRO A 307 -15.97 10.13 -10.42
N VAL A 308 -16.60 9.13 -9.81
CA VAL A 308 -15.87 7.98 -9.27
C VAL A 308 -15.53 7.03 -10.41
N LEU A 309 -14.25 6.90 -10.70
CA LEU A 309 -13.73 6.12 -11.81
C LEU A 309 -13.17 4.77 -11.34
N SER A 310 -13.24 3.77 -12.20
CA SER A 310 -12.43 2.55 -12.03
C SER A 310 -10.95 2.84 -12.30
N LEU A 311 -10.04 1.95 -11.85
CA LEU A 311 -8.60 2.09 -12.12
C LEU A 311 -8.27 2.17 -13.63
N ARG A 312 -9.05 1.49 -14.47
CA ARG A 312 -8.87 1.53 -15.93
C ARG A 312 -9.33 2.85 -16.53
N GLU A 313 -10.47 3.36 -16.09
CA GLU A 313 -10.99 4.65 -16.55
C GLU A 313 -10.10 5.81 -16.10
N ALA A 314 -9.52 5.71 -14.90
CA ALA A 314 -8.64 6.75 -14.36
C ALA A 314 -7.45 7.05 -15.28
N ALA A 315 -6.86 6.02 -15.91
CA ALA A 315 -5.74 6.21 -16.84
C ALA A 315 -6.12 7.01 -18.09
N ALA A 316 -7.38 6.91 -18.53
CA ALA A 316 -7.90 7.63 -19.69
C ALA A 316 -8.50 9.01 -19.35
N HIS A 317 -8.60 9.38 -18.06
CA HIS A 317 -9.16 10.65 -17.65
C HIS A 317 -8.31 11.82 -18.18
N PRO A 318 -8.90 12.87 -18.82
CA PRO A 318 -8.17 13.95 -19.49
C PRO A 318 -7.11 14.61 -18.61
N HIS A 319 -7.42 14.91 -17.36
CA HIS A 319 -6.47 15.50 -16.42
C HIS A 319 -5.31 14.53 -16.10
N MET A 320 -5.59 13.24 -15.89
CA MET A 320 -4.56 12.23 -15.59
C MET A 320 -3.65 12.01 -16.81
N ALA A 321 -4.21 12.00 -18.01
CA ALA A 321 -3.47 11.91 -19.26
C ALA A 321 -2.58 13.14 -19.48
N ALA A 322 -3.14 14.35 -19.34
CA ALA A 322 -2.39 15.60 -19.48
C ALA A 322 -1.24 15.72 -18.44
N ARG A 323 -1.44 15.22 -17.24
CA ARG A 323 -0.39 15.15 -16.22
C ARG A 323 0.60 14.01 -16.44
N GLY A 324 0.31 13.02 -17.30
CA GLY A 324 1.09 11.79 -17.38
C GLY A 324 1.14 11.06 -16.02
N THR A 325 0.00 10.95 -15.35
CA THR A 325 -0.10 10.29 -14.04
C THR A 325 0.07 8.78 -14.19
N PHE A 326 -0.23 8.24 -15.35
CA PHE A 326 0.01 6.86 -15.73
C PHE A 326 0.98 6.79 -16.89
N VAL A 327 1.77 5.72 -16.93
CA VAL A 327 2.75 5.44 -17.99
C VAL A 327 2.60 4.02 -18.49
N GLU A 328 2.91 3.82 -19.77
CA GLU A 328 3.06 2.49 -20.35
C GLU A 328 4.51 2.04 -20.23
N HIS A 329 4.75 0.90 -19.59
CA HIS A 329 6.07 0.29 -19.54
C HIS A 329 5.95 -1.24 -19.57
N SER A 330 6.71 -1.88 -20.44
CA SER A 330 6.70 -3.35 -20.61
C SER A 330 5.29 -3.91 -20.89
N GLY A 331 4.46 -3.18 -21.65
CA GLY A 331 3.08 -3.58 -21.99
C GLY A 331 2.07 -3.44 -20.86
N MET A 332 2.40 -2.73 -19.78
CA MET A 332 1.51 -2.50 -18.64
C MET A 332 1.32 -1.02 -18.38
N THR A 333 0.05 -0.58 -18.30
CA THR A 333 -0.32 0.72 -17.76
C THR A 333 -0.12 0.70 -16.26
N GLN A 334 0.66 1.65 -15.74
CA GLN A 334 0.99 1.73 -14.32
C GLN A 334 1.13 3.19 -13.86
N PRO A 335 0.98 3.48 -12.55
CA PRO A 335 1.22 4.83 -12.05
C PRO A 335 2.66 5.28 -12.31
N ALA A 336 2.81 6.52 -12.78
CA ALA A 336 4.11 7.17 -12.93
C ALA A 336 4.76 7.41 -11.56
N PRO A 337 6.09 7.57 -11.48
CA PRO A 337 6.76 7.96 -10.26
C PRO A 337 6.21 9.26 -9.67
N ALA A 338 6.06 9.27 -8.35
CA ALA A 338 5.64 10.42 -7.56
C ALA A 338 6.50 10.54 -6.28
N PRO A 339 6.76 11.78 -5.77
CA PRO A 339 6.37 13.08 -6.32
C PRO A 339 7.17 13.45 -7.58
N ARG A 340 6.77 14.56 -8.23
CA ARG A 340 7.47 15.11 -9.40
C ARG A 340 8.49 16.15 -8.98
N PHE A 341 9.68 16.07 -9.54
CA PHE A 341 10.76 17.01 -9.32
C PHE A 341 11.01 17.86 -10.58
N SER A 342 11.18 19.14 -10.41
CA SER A 342 11.38 20.09 -11.52
C SER A 342 12.77 19.96 -12.18
N VAL A 343 13.76 19.49 -11.43
CA VAL A 343 15.16 19.39 -11.88
C VAL A 343 15.59 17.94 -12.08
N THR A 344 15.17 17.05 -11.19
CA THR A 344 15.60 15.64 -11.15
C THR A 344 14.37 14.72 -11.17
N PRO A 345 13.62 14.62 -12.29
CA PRO A 345 12.40 13.82 -12.35
C PRO A 345 12.70 12.33 -12.13
N GLY A 346 11.85 11.66 -11.38
CA GLY A 346 11.82 10.21 -11.29
C GLY A 346 11.37 9.56 -12.59
N SER A 347 11.73 8.31 -12.82
CA SER A 347 11.36 7.58 -14.04
C SER A 347 11.21 6.08 -13.84
N VAL A 348 10.32 5.44 -14.61
CA VAL A 348 10.30 3.97 -14.75
C VAL A 348 11.33 3.60 -15.82
N ARG A 349 12.44 3.00 -15.39
CA ARG A 349 13.58 2.67 -16.26
C ARG A 349 13.60 1.21 -16.69
N ARG A 350 13.09 0.34 -15.80
CA ARG A 350 13.04 -1.11 -16.05
C ARG A 350 11.83 -1.74 -15.35
N GLY A 351 11.30 -2.79 -15.93
CA GLY A 351 10.30 -3.64 -15.31
C GLY A 351 10.89 -4.46 -14.15
N PRO A 352 10.01 -5.16 -13.41
CA PRO A 352 10.44 -6.04 -12.31
C PRO A 352 11.42 -7.12 -12.80
N ALA A 353 12.54 -7.26 -12.08
CA ALA A 353 13.54 -8.30 -12.38
C ALA A 353 13.09 -9.66 -11.83
N ARG A 354 13.38 -10.74 -12.57
CA ARG A 354 13.27 -12.10 -12.03
C ARG A 354 14.32 -12.33 -10.94
N PRO A 355 14.03 -13.17 -9.93
CA PRO A 355 15.00 -13.47 -8.88
C PRO A 355 16.36 -13.90 -9.45
N GLY A 356 17.43 -13.23 -9.02
CA GLY A 356 18.80 -13.51 -9.40
C GLY A 356 19.25 -13.01 -10.77
N ALA A 357 18.37 -12.40 -11.55
CA ALA A 357 18.66 -12.00 -12.94
C ALA A 357 19.87 -11.04 -13.06
N ASP A 358 20.16 -10.27 -12.02
CA ASP A 358 21.15 -9.21 -12.06
C ASP A 358 22.42 -9.52 -11.22
N THR A 359 22.56 -10.75 -10.71
CA THR A 359 23.64 -11.10 -9.76
C THR A 359 25.04 -10.75 -10.28
N ALA A 360 25.36 -11.09 -11.53
CA ALA A 360 26.66 -10.80 -12.12
C ALA A 360 26.88 -9.30 -12.36
N GLU A 361 25.84 -8.59 -12.77
CA GLU A 361 25.86 -7.13 -12.96
C GLU A 361 26.10 -6.40 -11.65
N VAL A 362 25.36 -6.75 -10.59
CA VAL A 362 25.51 -6.18 -9.25
C VAL A 362 26.89 -6.46 -8.68
N ALA A 363 27.40 -7.71 -8.82
CA ALA A 363 28.72 -8.09 -8.36
C ALA A 363 29.82 -7.20 -8.96
N ARG A 364 29.72 -6.94 -10.25
CA ARG A 364 30.67 -6.08 -10.97
C ARG A 364 30.53 -4.60 -10.56
N ASP A 365 29.30 -4.07 -10.60
CA ASP A 365 29.04 -2.63 -10.44
C ASP A 365 29.23 -2.15 -9.00
N TRP A 366 28.97 -3.01 -8.03
CA TRP A 366 29.19 -2.70 -6.61
C TRP A 366 30.59 -3.13 -6.13
N GLY A 367 31.37 -3.83 -6.97
CA GLY A 367 32.70 -4.32 -6.62
C GLY A 367 32.63 -5.42 -5.54
N VAL A 368 31.65 -6.30 -5.61
CA VAL A 368 31.38 -7.36 -4.63
C VAL A 368 31.34 -8.75 -5.30
N PRO A 369 32.43 -9.24 -5.88
CA PRO A 369 32.43 -10.47 -6.69
C PRO A 369 31.95 -11.71 -5.92
N GLY A 370 32.09 -11.71 -4.60
CA GLY A 370 31.73 -12.86 -3.77
C GLY A 370 30.24 -13.00 -3.47
N ILE A 371 29.34 -12.23 -4.10
CA ILE A 371 27.89 -12.42 -3.98
C ILE A 371 27.35 -13.43 -5.00
N ALA A 372 28.07 -13.68 -6.11
CA ALA A 372 27.68 -14.72 -7.04
C ALA A 372 27.93 -16.10 -6.39
N GLU A 373 26.94 -17.02 -6.47
CA GLU A 373 27.19 -18.42 -6.08
C GLU A 373 28.17 -19.06 -7.05
N PRO A 374 29.08 -19.94 -6.58
CA PRO A 374 29.71 -20.91 -7.49
C PRO A 374 28.55 -21.72 -8.10
N GLN A 375 28.47 -21.75 -9.42
CA GLN A 375 27.47 -22.55 -10.16
C GLN A 375 27.80 -24.05 -10.00
N ASN A 376 27.57 -24.62 -8.82
CA ASN A 376 27.68 -26.04 -8.53
C ASN A 376 26.47 -26.49 -7.71
N SER A 377 25.30 -26.44 -8.36
CA SER A 377 24.18 -27.34 -8.07
C SER A 377 23.29 -27.34 -9.30
N GLU A 378 23.40 -28.38 -10.11
CA GLU A 378 22.37 -28.74 -11.07
C GLU A 378 21.02 -28.77 -10.32
N PRO A 379 19.94 -28.19 -10.87
CA PRO A 379 18.63 -28.36 -10.27
C PRO A 379 18.31 -29.85 -10.30
N GLN A 380 18.21 -30.48 -9.14
CA GLN A 380 17.51 -31.74 -9.03
C GLN A 380 16.08 -31.50 -9.54
N MET A 381 15.85 -31.84 -10.81
CA MET A 381 14.51 -32.03 -11.32
C MET A 381 13.89 -33.16 -10.48
N SER A 382 13.08 -32.78 -9.48
CA SER A 382 12.16 -33.72 -8.88
C SER A 382 11.22 -34.18 -10.00
N GLU A 383 11.38 -35.43 -10.41
CA GLU A 383 10.44 -36.09 -11.33
C GLU A 383 9.04 -35.94 -10.74
N LEU A 384 8.20 -35.18 -11.42
CA LEU A 384 6.77 -35.21 -11.19
C LEU A 384 6.28 -36.64 -11.42
N PRO A 385 5.51 -37.26 -10.52
CA PRO A 385 4.97 -38.58 -10.74
C PRO A 385 4.09 -38.54 -11.98
N LYS A 386 4.44 -39.41 -12.97
CA LYS A 386 3.68 -39.62 -14.20
C LYS A 386 2.25 -40.04 -13.80
N SER A 387 1.27 -39.19 -14.07
CA SER A 387 -0.13 -39.50 -13.95
C SER A 387 -0.47 -40.59 -14.98
N GLY A 388 -0.72 -41.82 -14.50
CA GLY A 388 -1.31 -42.89 -15.29
C GLY A 388 -2.75 -42.54 -15.71
N PRO A 389 -3.28 -43.20 -16.80
CA PRO A 389 -4.57 -42.84 -17.37
C PRO A 389 -5.70 -43.19 -16.39
N ARG A 390 -6.54 -42.18 -16.07
CA ARG A 390 -7.82 -42.40 -15.36
C ARG A 390 -8.82 -43.04 -16.29
N THR A 391 -9.14 -44.27 -16.01
CA THR A 391 -10.32 -44.95 -16.56
C THR A 391 -11.59 -44.36 -15.95
N SER A 392 -12.50 -43.97 -16.81
CA SER A 392 -13.86 -43.55 -16.49
C SER A 392 -14.68 -44.71 -15.94
N ALA A 393 -15.27 -44.56 -14.77
CA ALA A 393 -16.44 -45.35 -14.36
C ALA A 393 -17.40 -44.41 -13.62
N SER A 394 -18.53 -44.23 -14.26
CA SER A 394 -19.76 -43.66 -13.74
C SER A 394 -20.29 -44.44 -12.54
N GLN A 395 -20.73 -43.76 -11.47
CA GLN A 395 -22.03 -44.10 -10.86
C GLN A 395 -22.41 -43.01 -9.82
N GLN A 396 -23.66 -42.63 -9.98
CA GLN A 396 -24.45 -41.73 -9.15
C GLN A 396 -24.67 -42.30 -7.75
N SER A 397 -24.68 -41.44 -6.72
CA SER A 397 -25.57 -41.57 -5.56
C SER A 397 -25.67 -40.27 -4.80
N GLU A 398 -26.84 -39.63 -4.86
CA GLU A 398 -27.30 -38.57 -3.99
C GLU A 398 -27.52 -39.07 -2.55
N PRO A 399 -27.28 -38.30 -1.51
CA PRO A 399 -27.87 -38.57 -0.20
C PRO A 399 -29.14 -37.73 0.00
N ARG A 400 -30.22 -38.45 0.24
CA ARG A 400 -31.54 -37.95 0.66
C ARG A 400 -31.43 -37.30 2.04
N ILE A 401 -31.99 -36.11 2.13
CA ILE A 401 -32.30 -35.45 3.40
C ILE A 401 -33.63 -35.97 3.90
N THR A 402 -33.65 -36.66 5.02
CA THR A 402 -34.86 -37.05 5.74
C THR A 402 -35.18 -36.01 6.83
N HIS A 403 -36.28 -35.31 6.64
CA HIS A 403 -36.98 -34.59 7.72
C HIS A 403 -37.55 -35.55 8.72
N ASP A 404 -37.20 -35.41 9.99
CA ASP A 404 -37.98 -35.98 11.08
C ASP A 404 -38.59 -34.85 11.91
N ARG A 405 -39.93 -34.77 11.86
CA ARG A 405 -40.77 -33.96 12.75
C ARG A 405 -41.12 -34.81 13.94
N ARG A 406 -40.81 -34.38 15.12
CA ARG A 406 -41.64 -34.74 16.29
C ARG A 406 -41.80 -33.54 17.23
N ALA A 407 -43.07 -33.28 17.51
CA ALA A 407 -43.62 -32.22 18.32
C ALA A 407 -43.70 -32.61 19.80
N GLY A 408 -43.71 -31.59 20.65
CA GLY A 408 -44.53 -31.44 21.81
C GLY A 408 -43.94 -31.71 23.20
N PRO A 409 -44.65 -31.24 24.24
CA PRO A 409 -44.31 -30.03 25.00
C PRO A 409 -44.14 -30.35 26.51
N HIS A 410 -43.65 -29.42 27.35
CA HIS A 410 -44.10 -29.15 28.73
C HIS A 410 -43.10 -28.25 29.48
N GLN A 411 -43.59 -27.08 29.86
CA GLN A 411 -44.01 -26.60 31.17
C GLN A 411 -42.95 -26.16 32.18
N ARG A 412 -43.01 -24.83 32.46
CA ARG A 412 -43.00 -24.16 33.76
C ARG A 412 -41.81 -24.30 34.72
N GLY A 413 -41.39 -23.14 35.19
CA GLY A 413 -40.95 -22.96 36.54
C GLY A 413 -40.00 -21.81 36.83
N ASN A 414 -40.55 -20.71 37.22
CA ASN A 414 -40.07 -19.67 38.15
C ASN A 414 -38.72 -19.88 38.84
N ARG A 415 -37.83 -18.91 38.75
CA ARG A 415 -37.54 -17.86 39.77
C ARG A 415 -36.61 -16.80 39.19
#